data_ee0df99095b16ec922e26ef3c2548c08
#
_entry.id   ee0df99095b16ec922e26ef3c2548c08
#
_cell.length_a   1.000
_cell.length_b   1.000
_cell.length_c   1.000
_cell.angle_alpha   90.00
_cell.angle_beta   90.00
_cell.angle_gamma   90.00
#
_symmetry.space_group_name_H-M   'P 1'
#
loop_
_entity.id
_entity.type
_entity.pdbx_description
1 polymer ?
#
loop_
_entity_poly.entity_id
_entity_poly.type
_entity_poly.pdbx_seq_one_letter_code
_entity_poly.pdbx_strand_id
1 'polypeptide(L)'
;MIKYVYLLIFTIFTAIASSEEHIVKMLNSGKEGMMVFEPAVLSVKKGDTVKFVATDVSHNSASIEGMIPEGAKPWTGALSQDIEITLTEEGVYVYQC
;
A
#
# COMPACT_ATOMS: atom_id res chain seq x y z
N MET A 1 26.55 -40.25 -37.32
CA MET A 1 26.01 -40.19 -35.94
C MET A 1 25.38 -38.84 -35.69
N ILE A 2 24.09 -38.83 -35.57
CA ILE A 2 23.35 -37.62 -35.29
C ILE A 2 23.30 -37.44 -33.76
N LYS A 3 24.03 -36.47 -33.26
CA LYS A 3 23.93 -36.09 -31.84
C LYS A 3 22.78 -35.07 -31.69
N TYR A 4 21.73 -35.51 -31.02
CA TYR A 4 20.67 -34.63 -30.69
C TYR A 4 21.05 -33.84 -29.43
N VAL A 5 21.28 -32.55 -29.59
CA VAL A 5 21.40 -31.65 -28.44
C VAL A 5 20.02 -31.19 -28.08
N TYR A 6 19.48 -31.72 -26.99
CA TYR A 6 18.24 -31.23 -26.43
C TYR A 6 18.55 -29.98 -25.62
N LEU A 7 18.23 -28.83 -26.16
CA LEU A 7 18.25 -27.61 -25.41
C LEU A 7 16.95 -27.57 -24.58
N LEU A 8 17.06 -27.98 -23.33
CA LEU A 8 15.97 -27.83 -22.40
C LEU A 8 15.93 -26.36 -21.99
N ILE A 9 15.06 -25.58 -22.65
CA ILE A 9 14.80 -24.22 -22.23
C ILE A 9 13.89 -24.32 -21.03
N PHE A 10 14.49 -24.25 -19.83
CA PHE A 10 13.74 -24.00 -18.62
C PHE A 10 13.35 -22.52 -18.62
N THR A 11 12.15 -22.26 -19.10
CA THR A 11 11.53 -20.97 -18.80
C THR A 11 11.08 -21.03 -17.35
N ILE A 12 11.91 -20.56 -16.44
CA ILE A 12 11.48 -20.33 -15.08
C ILE A 12 10.54 -19.14 -15.13
N PHE A 13 9.24 -19.43 -15.14
CA PHE A 13 8.25 -18.45 -14.82
C PHE A 13 8.36 -18.18 -13.33
N THR A 14 9.22 -17.28 -12.94
CA THR A 14 9.06 -16.61 -11.68
C THR A 14 7.86 -15.71 -11.84
N ALA A 15 6.72 -16.15 -11.32
CA ALA A 15 5.61 -15.25 -11.06
C ALA A 15 6.15 -14.21 -10.07
N ILE A 16 6.66 -13.10 -10.58
CA ILE A 16 6.92 -11.92 -9.78
C ILE A 16 5.54 -11.44 -9.38
N ALA A 17 5.16 -11.70 -8.12
CA ALA A 17 4.03 -11.03 -7.53
C ALA A 17 4.38 -9.55 -7.56
N SER A 18 3.91 -8.85 -8.59
CA SER A 18 4.08 -7.41 -8.69
C SER A 18 3.27 -6.76 -7.58
N SER A 19 3.94 -6.10 -6.65
CA SER A 19 3.31 -5.23 -5.69
C SER A 19 2.79 -3.99 -6.42
N GLU A 20 1.56 -3.60 -6.13
CA GLU A 20 0.97 -2.40 -6.68
C GLU A 20 1.08 -1.26 -5.69
N GLU A 21 1.18 -0.05 -6.21
CA GLU A 21 1.07 1.17 -5.42
C GLU A 21 -0.37 1.70 -5.51
N HIS A 22 -0.93 2.00 -4.35
CA HIS A 22 -2.26 2.60 -4.22
C HIS A 22 -2.12 4.00 -3.65
N ILE A 23 -2.89 4.93 -4.17
CA ILE A 23 -2.87 6.33 -3.75
C ILE A 23 -4.10 6.62 -2.89
N VAL A 24 -3.88 7.20 -1.73
CA VAL A 24 -4.93 7.74 -0.85
C VAL A 24 -4.64 9.23 -0.66
N LYS A 25 -5.57 10.06 -1.07
CA LYS A 25 -5.45 11.51 -0.94
C LYS A 25 -5.97 11.98 0.42
N MET A 26 -5.27 12.91 1.01
CA MET A 26 -5.69 13.59 2.24
C MET A 26 -6.24 14.97 1.86
N LEU A 27 -7.54 15.15 2.04
CA LEU A 27 -8.29 16.25 1.48
C LEU A 27 -9.04 17.06 2.54
N ASN A 28 -9.09 18.37 2.34
CA ASN A 28 -10.02 19.24 3.08
C ASN A 28 -11.45 18.97 2.69
N SER A 29 -11.70 18.69 1.41
CA SER A 29 -13.02 18.37 0.88
C SER A 29 -12.90 17.34 -0.24
N GLY A 30 -13.64 16.27 -0.13
CA GLY A 30 -13.69 15.20 -1.11
C GLY A 30 -15.14 14.82 -1.45
N LYS A 31 -15.31 13.75 -2.21
CA LYS A 31 -16.63 13.28 -2.66
C LYS A 31 -17.54 12.90 -1.51
N GLU A 32 -16.99 12.43 -0.40
CA GLU A 32 -17.78 11.92 0.74
C GLU A 32 -17.84 12.87 1.92
N GLY A 33 -17.34 14.08 1.78
CA GLY A 33 -17.42 15.08 2.83
C GLY A 33 -16.17 15.92 2.98
N MET A 34 -16.06 16.55 4.14
CA MET A 34 -14.93 17.40 4.50
C MET A 34 -13.94 16.64 5.37
N MET A 35 -12.65 16.98 5.27
CA MET A 35 -11.57 16.41 6.10
C MET A 35 -11.50 14.89 5.97
N VAL A 36 -11.35 14.41 4.74
CA VAL A 36 -11.45 12.98 4.40
C VAL A 36 -10.18 12.43 3.79
N PHE A 37 -10.00 11.12 3.96
CA PHE A 37 -9.15 10.30 3.10
C PHE A 37 -9.98 9.87 1.88
N GLU A 38 -9.40 9.96 0.70
CA GLU A 38 -10.07 9.54 -0.53
C GLU A 38 -9.16 8.59 -1.33
N PRO A 39 -9.56 7.33 -1.51
CA PRO A 39 -10.78 6.68 -0.99
C PRO A 39 -10.74 6.47 0.53
N ALA A 40 -11.93 6.41 1.15
CA ALA A 40 -12.03 6.19 2.59
C ALA A 40 -11.76 4.74 2.98
N VAL A 41 -12.06 3.80 2.08
CA VAL A 41 -11.81 2.36 2.24
C VAL A 41 -11.08 1.86 1.02
N LEU A 42 -10.03 1.09 1.25
CA LEU A 42 -9.18 0.56 0.19
C LEU A 42 -8.95 -0.93 0.41
N SER A 43 -9.17 -1.73 -0.63
CA SER A 43 -8.81 -3.15 -0.63
C SER A 43 -7.52 -3.35 -1.42
N VAL A 44 -6.54 -3.94 -0.79
CA VAL A 44 -5.21 -4.16 -1.37
C VAL A 44 -4.74 -5.58 -1.10
N LYS A 45 -3.71 -5.99 -1.80
CA LYS A 45 -3.07 -7.29 -1.59
C LYS A 45 -1.91 -7.15 -0.62
N LYS A 46 -1.65 -8.20 0.12
CA LYS A 46 -0.43 -8.31 0.94
C LYS A 46 0.81 -8.02 0.10
N GLY A 47 1.67 -7.16 0.59
CA GLY A 47 2.88 -6.72 -0.09
C GLY A 47 2.71 -5.46 -0.93
N ASP A 48 1.47 -5.00 -1.14
CA ASP A 48 1.22 -3.75 -1.83
C ASP A 48 1.65 -2.55 -0.97
N THR A 49 1.88 -1.44 -1.65
CA THR A 49 2.27 -0.18 -1.04
C THR A 49 1.11 0.81 -1.13
N VAL A 50 0.88 1.52 -0.05
CA VAL A 50 -0.10 2.62 0.00
C VAL A 50 0.66 3.92 0.22
N LYS A 51 0.45 4.87 -0.68
CA LYS A 51 0.99 6.21 -0.57
C LYS A 51 -0.13 7.17 -0.16
N PHE A 52 -0.01 7.74 1.02
CA PHE A 52 -0.88 8.81 1.48
C PHE A 52 -0.31 10.13 0.97
N VAL A 53 -1.08 10.79 0.12
CA VAL A 53 -0.65 12.04 -0.52
C VAL A 53 -1.30 13.23 0.19
N ALA A 54 -0.47 14.13 0.69
CA ALA A 54 -0.92 15.39 1.29
C ALA A 54 -1.34 16.37 0.18
N THR A 55 -2.48 16.09 -0.45
CA THR A 55 -3.04 16.96 -1.51
C THR A 55 -3.36 18.33 -0.97
N ASP A 56 -3.95 18.37 0.23
CA ASP A 56 -4.15 19.60 0.99
C ASP A 56 -3.23 19.61 2.21
N VAL A 57 -2.88 20.79 2.68
CA VAL A 57 -1.97 20.96 3.82
C VAL A 57 -2.65 20.64 5.16
N SER A 58 -1.86 20.45 6.21
CA SER A 58 -2.29 20.22 7.59
C SER A 58 -2.94 18.87 7.84
N HIS A 59 -2.71 17.91 6.98
CA HIS A 59 -3.13 16.51 7.16
C HIS A 59 -1.93 15.59 7.33
N ASN A 60 -2.16 14.48 8.02
CA ASN A 60 -1.22 13.37 8.08
C ASN A 60 -1.96 12.04 8.09
N SER A 61 -1.22 10.96 7.97
CA SER A 61 -1.74 9.62 8.20
C SER A 61 -0.97 8.97 9.34
N ALA A 62 -1.69 8.39 10.27
CA ALA A 62 -1.11 7.63 11.37
C ALA A 62 -1.94 6.37 11.61
N SER A 63 -1.29 5.24 11.85
CA SER A 63 -1.98 4.03 12.28
C SER A 63 -2.54 4.20 13.68
N ILE A 64 -3.66 3.53 13.95
CA ILE A 64 -4.27 3.53 15.28
C ILE A 64 -3.74 2.32 16.04
N GLU A 65 -3.18 2.56 17.23
CA GLU A 65 -2.66 1.51 18.09
C GLU A 65 -3.73 0.46 18.41
N GLY A 66 -3.37 -0.81 18.27
CA GLY A 66 -4.29 -1.93 18.47
C GLY A 66 -5.26 -2.18 17.33
N MET A 67 -5.21 -1.39 16.25
CA MET A 67 -6.12 -1.51 15.10
C MET A 67 -5.38 -1.78 13.80
N ILE A 68 -4.22 -2.38 13.87
CA ILE A 68 -3.48 -2.95 12.75
C ILE A 68 -3.17 -4.41 13.04
N PRO A 69 -2.89 -5.24 12.01
CA PRO A 69 -2.58 -6.65 12.23
C PRO A 69 -1.36 -6.85 13.10
N GLU A 70 -1.34 -7.93 13.88
CA GLU A 70 -0.17 -8.33 14.63
C GLU A 70 1.01 -8.56 13.69
N GLY A 71 2.17 -8.04 14.07
CA GLY A 71 3.37 -8.09 13.25
C GLY A 71 3.48 -6.96 12.21
N ALA A 72 2.42 -6.21 11.99
CA ALA A 72 2.46 -5.04 11.11
C ALA A 72 3.20 -3.88 11.79
N LYS A 73 3.92 -3.12 10.98
CA LYS A 73 4.66 -1.96 11.45
C LYS A 73 3.74 -0.74 11.56
N PRO A 74 3.62 -0.11 12.73
CA PRO A 74 2.88 1.14 12.88
C PRO A 74 3.58 2.29 12.14
N TRP A 75 2.80 3.31 11.80
CA TRP A 75 3.34 4.51 11.16
C TRP A 75 2.70 5.78 11.72
N THR A 76 3.48 6.84 11.67
CA THR A 76 3.02 8.19 11.99
C THR A 76 3.68 9.14 11.00
N GLY A 77 2.89 9.65 10.07
CA GLY A 77 3.36 10.63 9.09
C GLY A 77 3.44 12.02 9.69
N ALA A 78 4.34 12.84 9.18
CA ALA A 78 4.41 14.25 9.52
C ALA A 78 3.28 15.04 8.83
N LEU A 79 2.84 16.12 9.45
CA LEU A 79 1.81 16.99 8.88
C LEU A 79 2.26 17.56 7.53
N SER A 80 1.34 17.61 6.60
CA SER A 80 1.55 18.16 5.24
C SER A 80 2.60 17.41 4.42
N GLN A 81 2.94 16.20 4.80
CA GLN A 81 3.91 15.34 4.12
C GLN A 81 3.24 14.07 3.62
N ASP A 82 3.67 13.62 2.45
CA ASP A 82 3.32 12.30 1.96
C ASP A 82 3.98 11.24 2.83
N ILE A 83 3.34 10.09 2.95
CA ILE A 83 3.93 8.91 3.58
C ILE A 83 3.57 7.67 2.77
N GLU A 84 4.56 6.82 2.55
CA GLU A 84 4.41 5.56 1.85
C GLU A 84 4.62 4.41 2.81
N ILE A 85 3.68 3.47 2.82
CA ILE A 85 3.73 2.29 3.68
C ILE A 85 3.56 1.02 2.85
N THR A 86 4.30 -0.01 3.22
CA THR A 86 4.16 -1.35 2.64
C THR A 86 3.38 -2.23 3.60
N LEU A 87 2.29 -2.83 3.11
CA LEU A 87 1.41 -3.67 3.92
C LEU A 87 1.92 -5.10 3.89
N THR A 88 2.66 -5.50 4.91
CA THR A 88 3.33 -6.80 4.98
C THR A 88 2.48 -7.92 5.58
N GLU A 89 1.39 -7.57 6.26
CA GLU A 89 0.53 -8.52 6.94
C GLU A 89 -0.90 -8.45 6.41
N GLU A 90 -1.55 -9.60 6.32
CA GLU A 90 -2.98 -9.65 6.02
C GLU A 90 -3.80 -9.15 7.19
N GLY A 91 -4.89 -8.48 6.90
CA GLY A 91 -5.82 -8.01 7.90
C GLY A 91 -6.32 -6.60 7.62
N VAL A 92 -6.93 -6.04 8.64
CA VAL A 92 -7.51 -4.69 8.56
C VAL A 92 -6.55 -3.69 9.21
N TYR A 93 -6.27 -2.63 8.48
CA TYR A 93 -5.45 -1.53 8.96
C TYR A 93 -6.35 -0.30 9.14
N VAL A 94 -6.42 0.22 10.35
CA VAL A 94 -7.18 1.44 10.64
C VAL A 94 -6.21 2.58 10.91
N TYR A 95 -6.47 3.69 10.29
CA TYR A 95 -5.63 4.88 10.38
C TYR A 95 -6.48 6.13 10.55
N GLN A 96 -5.83 7.19 10.98
CA GLN A 96 -6.46 8.49 11.24
C GLN A 96 -5.52 9.64 10.86
N CYS A 97 -6.07 10.80 10.78
CA CYS A 97 -5.32 12.05 10.67
C CYS A 97 -4.93 12.56 12.04
#